data_f2828abc3ad373f71481ce2496a71c7e
#
_entry.id   f2828abc3ad373f71481ce2496a71c7e
#
_cell.length_a   1.000
_cell.length_b   1.000
_cell.length_c   1.000
_cell.angle_alpha   90.00
_cell.angle_beta   90.00
_cell.angle_gamma   90.00
#
_symmetry.space_group_name_H-M   'P 1'
#
loop_
_entity.id
_entity.type
_entity.pdbx_description
1 polymer ?
#
loop_
_entity_poly.entity_id
_entity_poly.type
_entity_poly.pdbx_seq_one_letter_code
_entity_poly.pdbx_strand_id
1 'polypeptide(L)'
;MTAYGSRLERFAAWCEREDIDAFAADVRTIRRYLAELSREQVAPRTLAAHLSAIRSLYRWMAAEGIVEGDAVSAISSPKLPRDLPGVLTTQQVEALLKTPDTSTPAGLRDAAMLELLYASGARISELAALNVESIAWSERTLRLWGKGSKERIVPLYRRALEATRLYIEEGRPELLAQAKRRDPATGPHPLLISARGNRMSAAMLRRRFHMLATLAGIPADIAPHAMRHTF
;
A
#
# COMPACT_ATOMS: atom_id res chain seq x y z
N MET A 1 -8.55 -7.96 7.89
CA MET A 1 -8.27 -9.18 7.08
C MET A 1 -6.94 -8.99 6.35
N THR A 2 -6.04 -9.96 6.44
CA THR A 2 -4.77 -9.94 5.70
C THR A 2 -5.00 -10.40 4.25
N ALA A 3 -4.12 -9.97 3.33
CA ALA A 3 -4.20 -10.38 1.92
C ALA A 3 -4.07 -11.92 1.72
N TYR A 4 -3.50 -12.64 2.67
CA TYR A 4 -3.47 -14.10 2.70
C TYR A 4 -4.83 -14.67 3.12
N GLY A 5 -5.48 -14.12 4.13
CA GLY A 5 -6.78 -14.59 4.63
C GLY A 5 -7.83 -14.65 3.53
N SER A 6 -8.04 -13.55 2.79
CA SER A 6 -9.05 -13.51 1.72
C SER A 6 -8.80 -14.52 0.58
N ARG A 7 -7.52 -14.85 0.30
CA ARG A 7 -7.19 -15.86 -0.71
C ARG A 7 -7.46 -17.26 -0.21
N LEU A 8 -7.16 -17.54 1.05
CA LEU A 8 -7.42 -18.83 1.68
C LEU A 8 -8.92 -19.06 1.84
N GLU A 9 -9.70 -18.03 2.23
CA GLU A 9 -11.15 -18.09 2.28
C GLU A 9 -11.75 -18.43 0.90
N ARG A 10 -11.23 -17.82 -0.17
CA ARG A 10 -11.67 -18.15 -1.53
C ARG A 10 -11.34 -19.58 -1.93
N PHE A 11 -10.18 -20.09 -1.52
CA PHE A 11 -9.80 -21.49 -1.75
C PHE A 11 -10.69 -22.45 -0.95
N ALA A 12 -10.93 -22.18 0.33
CA ALA A 12 -11.81 -22.97 1.17
C ALA A 12 -13.24 -23.03 0.64
N ALA A 13 -13.81 -21.87 0.26
CA ALA A 13 -15.15 -21.82 -0.36
C ALA A 13 -15.22 -22.56 -1.70
N TRP A 14 -14.13 -22.58 -2.47
CA TRP A 14 -14.06 -23.38 -3.68
C TRP A 14 -14.03 -24.88 -3.36
N CYS A 15 -13.25 -25.31 -2.38
CA CYS A 15 -13.20 -26.71 -1.93
C CYS A 15 -14.58 -27.17 -1.45
N GLU A 16 -15.26 -26.37 -0.64
CA GLU A 16 -16.61 -26.64 -0.15
C GLU A 16 -17.62 -26.82 -1.30
N ARG A 17 -17.58 -25.95 -2.30
CA ARG A 17 -18.45 -26.03 -3.49
C ARG A 17 -18.21 -27.30 -4.31
N GLU A 18 -16.97 -27.76 -4.38
CA GLU A 18 -16.56 -28.94 -5.15
C GLU A 18 -16.59 -30.24 -4.33
N ASP A 19 -17.09 -30.20 -3.10
CA ASP A 19 -17.13 -31.32 -2.15
C ASP A 19 -15.73 -31.95 -1.90
N ILE A 20 -14.74 -31.08 -1.70
CA ILE A 20 -13.33 -31.45 -1.48
C ILE A 20 -12.92 -31.04 -0.07
N ASP A 21 -12.30 -31.97 0.68
CA ASP A 21 -11.65 -31.61 1.94
C ASP A 21 -10.41 -30.73 1.67
N ALA A 22 -10.47 -29.47 2.11
CA ALA A 22 -9.38 -28.52 1.95
C ALA A 22 -8.09 -28.94 2.68
N PHE A 23 -8.17 -29.81 3.68
CA PHE A 23 -6.99 -30.31 4.41
C PHE A 23 -6.34 -31.50 3.69
N ALA A 24 -7.09 -32.22 2.86
CA ALA A 24 -6.62 -33.36 2.08
C ALA A 24 -6.36 -33.03 0.61
N ALA A 25 -6.41 -31.75 0.22
CA ALA A 25 -6.23 -31.36 -1.18
C ALA A 25 -4.81 -31.63 -1.68
N ASP A 26 -4.72 -32.42 -2.74
CA ASP A 26 -3.49 -32.80 -3.41
C ASP A 26 -3.05 -31.78 -4.48
N VAL A 27 -1.90 -32.04 -5.11
CA VAL A 27 -1.36 -31.25 -6.23
C VAL A 27 -2.38 -31.08 -7.36
N ARG A 28 -3.16 -32.11 -7.66
CA ARG A 28 -4.15 -32.13 -8.75
C ARG A 28 -5.31 -31.19 -8.44
N THR A 29 -5.79 -31.24 -7.23
CA THR A 29 -6.84 -30.37 -6.70
C THR A 29 -6.44 -28.90 -6.77
N ILE A 30 -5.24 -28.56 -6.31
CA ILE A 30 -4.76 -27.17 -6.35
C ILE A 30 -4.56 -26.68 -7.78
N ARG A 31 -4.06 -27.52 -8.68
CA ARG A 31 -3.98 -27.17 -10.11
C ARG A 31 -5.35 -26.92 -10.73
N ARG A 32 -6.37 -27.71 -10.35
CA ARG A 32 -7.77 -27.53 -10.80
C ARG A 32 -8.31 -26.18 -10.34
N TYR A 33 -8.09 -25.82 -9.07
CA TYR A 33 -8.44 -24.50 -8.54
C TYR A 33 -7.77 -23.35 -9.30
N LEU A 34 -6.45 -23.44 -9.51
CA LEU A 34 -5.71 -22.42 -10.24
C LEU A 34 -6.16 -22.31 -11.72
N ALA A 35 -6.51 -23.43 -12.33
CA ALA A 35 -7.04 -23.46 -13.71
C ALA A 35 -8.41 -22.79 -13.77
N GLU A 36 -9.27 -22.94 -12.77
CA GLU A 36 -10.54 -22.24 -12.70
C GLU A 36 -10.35 -20.74 -12.57
N LEU A 37 -9.49 -20.28 -11.65
CA LEU A 37 -9.14 -18.86 -11.53
C LEU A 37 -8.58 -18.31 -12.85
N SER A 38 -7.82 -19.10 -13.60
CA SER A 38 -7.31 -18.70 -14.91
C SER A 38 -8.42 -18.55 -15.96
N ARG A 39 -9.44 -19.42 -15.94
CA ARG A 39 -10.62 -19.28 -16.80
C ARG A 39 -11.45 -18.04 -16.47
N GLU A 40 -11.49 -17.66 -15.19
CA GLU A 40 -12.09 -16.39 -14.74
C GLU A 40 -11.23 -15.16 -15.08
N GLN A 41 -10.18 -15.33 -15.85
CA GLN A 41 -9.26 -14.27 -16.30
C GLN A 41 -8.56 -13.53 -15.12
N VAL A 42 -8.36 -14.21 -14.00
CA VAL A 42 -7.58 -13.67 -12.89
C VAL A 42 -6.13 -13.46 -13.34
N ALA A 43 -5.61 -12.27 -13.09
CA ALA A 43 -4.26 -11.90 -13.51
C ALA A 43 -3.18 -12.88 -13.01
N PRO A 44 -2.14 -13.23 -13.80
CA PRO A 44 -1.10 -14.20 -13.45
C PRO A 44 -0.42 -13.92 -12.10
N ARG A 45 -0.20 -12.63 -11.78
CA ARG A 45 0.35 -12.20 -10.48
C ARG A 45 -0.58 -12.55 -9.31
N THR A 46 -1.89 -12.47 -9.53
CA THR A 46 -2.88 -12.85 -8.52
C THR A 46 -2.94 -14.36 -8.35
N LEU A 47 -2.87 -15.13 -9.44
CA LEU A 47 -2.75 -16.60 -9.40
C LEU A 47 -1.52 -17.04 -8.58
N ALA A 48 -0.36 -16.44 -8.85
CA ALA A 48 0.86 -16.70 -8.08
C ALA A 48 0.69 -16.37 -6.60
N ALA A 49 -0.06 -15.31 -6.28
CA ALA A 49 -0.34 -14.93 -4.89
C ALA A 49 -1.33 -15.91 -4.20
N HIS A 50 -2.31 -16.49 -4.90
CA HIS A 50 -3.14 -17.58 -4.39
C HIS A 50 -2.31 -18.81 -4.09
N LEU A 51 -1.47 -19.24 -5.03
CA LEU A 51 -0.58 -20.39 -4.83
C LEU A 51 0.38 -20.16 -3.64
N SER A 52 0.91 -18.94 -3.50
CA SER A 52 1.78 -18.60 -2.37
C SER A 52 1.06 -18.70 -1.02
N ALA A 53 -0.21 -18.25 -0.94
CA ALA A 53 -1.02 -18.35 0.27
C ALA A 53 -1.31 -19.82 0.62
N ILE A 54 -1.71 -20.63 -0.36
CA ILE A 54 -1.97 -22.06 -0.19
C ILE A 54 -0.70 -22.79 0.27
N ARG A 55 0.46 -22.54 -0.37
CA ARG A 55 1.74 -23.12 0.05
C ARG A 55 2.09 -22.77 1.50
N SER A 56 1.87 -21.53 1.91
CA SER A 56 2.13 -21.11 3.28
C SER A 56 1.24 -21.86 4.27
N LEU A 57 -0.03 -22.08 3.93
CA LEU A 57 -0.96 -22.85 4.75
C LEU A 57 -0.51 -24.31 4.87
N TYR A 58 -0.26 -25.00 3.75
CA TYR A 58 0.12 -26.40 3.79
C TYR A 58 1.48 -26.63 4.46
N ARG A 59 2.43 -25.71 4.27
CA ARG A 59 3.70 -25.78 4.99
C ARG A 59 3.52 -25.65 6.50
N TRP A 60 2.63 -24.76 6.93
CA TRP A 60 2.29 -24.62 8.34
C TRP A 60 1.57 -25.88 8.85
N MET A 61 0.59 -26.40 8.14
CA MET A 61 -0.12 -27.64 8.52
C MET A 61 0.83 -28.84 8.62
N ALA A 62 1.79 -28.97 7.71
CA ALA A 62 2.80 -30.02 7.76
C ALA A 62 3.74 -29.85 8.98
N ALA A 63 4.13 -28.61 9.31
CA ALA A 63 4.94 -28.32 10.49
C ALA A 63 4.22 -28.63 11.81
N GLU A 64 2.89 -28.46 11.85
CA GLU A 64 2.03 -28.80 13.00
C GLU A 64 1.59 -30.28 13.01
N GLY A 65 2.00 -31.07 12.00
CA GLY A 65 1.61 -32.49 11.91
C GLY A 65 0.14 -32.73 11.54
N ILE A 66 -0.56 -31.72 11.00
CA ILE A 66 -1.98 -31.81 10.60
C ILE A 66 -2.12 -32.57 9.28
N VAL A 67 -1.14 -32.45 8.39
CA VAL A 67 -1.08 -33.16 7.10
C VAL A 67 0.25 -33.87 6.92
N GLU A 68 0.24 -34.99 6.19
CA GLU A 68 1.46 -35.73 5.85
C GLU A 68 2.15 -35.07 4.63
N GLY A 69 3.29 -34.41 4.87
CA GLY A 69 4.15 -33.85 3.85
C GLY A 69 3.66 -32.53 3.22
N ASP A 70 4.52 -31.91 2.39
CA ASP A 70 4.21 -30.67 1.66
C ASP A 70 3.88 -31.02 0.19
N ALA A 71 2.66 -31.54 -0.04
CA ALA A 71 2.19 -31.89 -1.38
C ALA A 71 2.16 -30.68 -2.34
N VAL A 72 2.18 -29.46 -1.83
CA VAL A 72 2.04 -28.23 -2.62
C VAL A 72 3.38 -27.66 -3.11
N SER A 73 4.50 -28.09 -2.51
CA SER A 73 5.85 -27.64 -2.90
C SER A 73 6.19 -27.96 -4.36
N ALA A 74 5.68 -29.08 -4.89
CA ALA A 74 5.91 -29.53 -6.26
C ALA A 74 5.19 -28.73 -7.35
N ILE A 75 4.29 -27.80 -7.00
CA ILE A 75 3.57 -26.98 -8.00
C ILE A 75 4.47 -25.81 -8.41
N SER A 76 4.86 -25.73 -9.68
CA SER A 76 5.60 -24.57 -10.20
C SER A 76 4.75 -23.30 -10.14
N SER A 77 5.34 -22.20 -9.70
CA SER A 77 4.67 -20.88 -9.79
C SER A 77 4.50 -20.48 -11.25
N PRO A 78 3.38 -19.83 -11.62
CA PRO A 78 3.25 -19.23 -12.94
C PRO A 78 4.47 -18.36 -13.27
N LYS A 79 5.01 -18.49 -14.48
CA LYS A 79 6.05 -17.58 -14.95
C LYS A 79 5.42 -16.19 -15.05
N LEU A 80 5.85 -15.29 -14.19
CA LEU A 80 5.45 -13.89 -14.27
C LEU A 80 6.41 -13.15 -15.21
N PRO A 81 5.91 -12.27 -16.08
CA PRO A 81 6.78 -11.33 -16.77
C PRO A 81 7.60 -10.57 -15.69
N ARG A 82 8.90 -10.47 -15.90
CA ARG A 82 9.77 -9.62 -15.10
C ARG A 82 9.65 -8.18 -15.61
N ASP A 83 8.50 -7.58 -15.38
CA ASP A 83 8.39 -6.14 -15.59
C ASP A 83 9.33 -5.47 -14.58
N LEU A 84 10.30 -4.74 -15.09
CA LEU A 84 11.13 -3.89 -14.22
C LEU A 84 10.18 -2.90 -13.54
N PRO A 85 10.32 -2.68 -12.21
CA PRO A 85 9.55 -1.66 -11.55
C PRO A 85 9.71 -0.34 -12.30
N GLY A 86 8.60 0.30 -12.66
CA GLY A 86 8.66 1.62 -13.26
C GLY A 86 9.41 2.56 -12.33
N VAL A 87 10.54 3.10 -12.79
CA VAL A 87 11.33 4.11 -12.07
C VAL A 87 10.98 5.45 -12.68
N LEU A 88 10.72 6.45 -11.85
CA LEU A 88 10.50 7.81 -12.32
C LEU A 88 11.84 8.46 -12.70
N THR A 89 11.87 9.16 -13.82
CA THR A 89 12.99 10.04 -14.14
C THR A 89 12.98 11.26 -13.22
N THR A 90 14.12 11.91 -13.06
CA THR A 90 14.21 13.16 -12.28
C THR A 90 13.23 14.22 -12.76
N GLN A 91 13.06 14.36 -14.08
CA GLN A 91 12.09 15.27 -14.67
C GLN A 91 10.64 14.93 -14.30
N GLN A 92 10.29 13.65 -14.30
CA GLN A 92 8.95 13.18 -13.87
C GLN A 92 8.71 13.42 -12.39
N VAL A 93 9.71 13.21 -11.53
CA VAL A 93 9.62 13.53 -10.10
C VAL A 93 9.39 15.03 -9.90
N GLU A 94 10.16 15.87 -10.57
CA GLU A 94 9.99 17.34 -10.48
C GLU A 94 8.61 17.77 -10.97
N ALA A 95 8.13 17.24 -12.09
CA ALA A 95 6.80 17.52 -12.59
C ALA A 95 5.72 17.12 -11.59
N LEU A 96 5.83 15.92 -11.01
CA LEU A 96 4.89 15.42 -10.00
C LEU A 96 4.87 16.31 -8.75
N LEU A 97 6.03 16.70 -8.23
CA LEU A 97 6.13 17.55 -7.04
C LEU A 97 5.60 18.97 -7.27
N LYS A 98 5.56 19.44 -8.52
CA LYS A 98 5.00 20.75 -8.90
C LYS A 98 3.51 20.71 -9.23
N THR A 99 2.89 19.54 -9.35
CA THR A 99 1.49 19.37 -9.79
C THR A 99 0.45 19.88 -8.78
N PRO A 100 0.64 19.73 -7.44
CA PRO A 100 -0.37 20.21 -6.50
C PRO A 100 -0.59 21.71 -6.57
N ASP A 101 -1.86 22.15 -6.65
CA ASP A 101 -2.24 23.55 -6.56
C ASP A 101 -2.18 24.02 -5.10
N THR A 102 -1.05 24.61 -4.72
CA THR A 102 -0.78 25.05 -3.35
C THR A 102 -1.58 26.30 -2.94
N SER A 103 -2.41 26.87 -3.80
CA SER A 103 -3.36 27.91 -3.42
C SER A 103 -4.58 27.34 -2.67
N THR A 104 -4.74 26.02 -2.63
CA THR A 104 -5.86 25.34 -1.97
C THR A 104 -5.39 24.51 -0.78
N PRO A 105 -6.19 24.38 0.29
CA PRO A 105 -5.87 23.56 1.46
C PRO A 105 -5.59 22.08 1.11
N ALA A 106 -6.33 21.56 0.13
CA ALA A 106 -6.14 20.19 -0.37
C ALA A 106 -4.84 20.06 -1.18
N GLY A 107 -4.47 21.08 -1.93
CA GLY A 107 -3.22 21.08 -2.67
C GLY A 107 -1.99 21.23 -1.77
N LEU A 108 -2.06 22.02 -0.69
CA LEU A 108 -1.03 22.06 0.36
C LEU A 108 -0.81 20.69 0.98
N ARG A 109 -1.89 19.96 1.31
CA ARG A 109 -1.82 18.57 1.79
C ARG A 109 -1.14 17.66 0.78
N ASP A 110 -1.48 17.78 -0.48
CA ASP A 110 -0.97 16.93 -1.54
C ASP A 110 0.51 17.20 -1.81
N ALA A 111 0.95 18.45 -1.75
CA ALA A 111 2.35 18.82 -1.82
C ALA A 111 3.14 18.21 -0.65
N ALA A 112 2.65 18.32 0.59
CA ALA A 112 3.25 17.69 1.75
C ALA A 112 3.30 16.15 1.62
N MET A 113 2.23 15.53 1.12
CA MET A 113 2.17 14.09 0.86
C MET A 113 3.25 13.63 -0.11
N LEU A 114 3.41 14.30 -1.25
CA LEU A 114 4.39 13.94 -2.27
C LEU A 114 5.83 14.17 -1.80
N GLU A 115 6.09 15.31 -1.16
CA GLU A 115 7.39 15.64 -0.61
C GLU A 115 7.83 14.65 0.49
N LEU A 116 6.92 14.26 1.38
CA LEU A 116 7.20 13.25 2.40
C LEU A 116 7.42 11.86 1.80
N LEU A 117 6.65 11.46 0.78
CA LEU A 117 6.88 10.20 0.06
C LEU A 117 8.28 10.15 -0.56
N TYR A 118 8.66 11.23 -1.24
CA TYR A 118 9.94 11.33 -1.91
C TYR A 118 11.09 11.38 -0.89
N ALA A 119 11.00 12.24 0.12
CA ALA A 119 12.06 12.41 1.12
C ALA A 119 12.32 11.17 1.96
N SER A 120 11.28 10.39 2.26
CA SER A 120 11.40 9.29 3.23
C SER A 120 11.44 7.91 2.60
N GLY A 121 11.10 7.78 1.32
CA GLY A 121 10.86 6.49 0.69
C GLY A 121 9.83 5.63 1.45
N ALA A 122 8.88 6.26 2.16
CA ALA A 122 7.87 5.56 2.96
C ALA A 122 6.94 4.72 2.10
N ARG A 123 6.43 3.62 2.68
CA ARG A 123 5.27 2.95 2.09
C ARG A 123 4.03 3.83 2.27
N ILE A 124 3.11 3.77 1.32
CA ILE A 124 1.87 4.57 1.39
C ILE A 124 1.06 4.30 2.68
N SER A 125 1.13 3.08 3.22
CA SER A 125 0.49 2.73 4.49
C SER A 125 1.19 3.35 5.71
N GLU A 126 2.51 3.47 5.66
CA GLU A 126 3.30 4.15 6.70
C GLU A 126 2.99 5.65 6.69
N LEU A 127 2.91 6.24 5.49
CA LEU A 127 2.51 7.64 5.34
C LEU A 127 1.08 7.91 5.85
N ALA A 128 0.14 7.02 5.57
CA ALA A 128 -1.24 7.11 6.06
C ALA A 128 -1.35 7.06 7.60
N ALA A 129 -0.42 6.36 8.24
CA ALA A 129 -0.38 6.22 9.70
C ALA A 129 0.24 7.41 10.44
N LEU A 130 0.87 8.35 9.73
CA LEU A 130 1.56 9.49 10.35
C LEU A 130 0.61 10.37 11.17
N ASN A 131 1.13 10.84 12.29
CA ASN A 131 0.57 11.92 13.09
C ASN A 131 1.42 13.18 12.94
N VAL A 132 0.91 14.30 13.38
CA VAL A 132 1.65 15.57 13.39
C VAL A 132 2.95 15.42 14.20
N GLU A 133 2.90 14.68 15.30
CA GLU A 133 4.01 14.40 16.21
C GLU A 133 5.05 13.42 15.64
N SER A 134 4.78 12.83 14.46
CA SER A 134 5.76 11.98 13.77
C SER A 134 6.96 12.76 13.21
N ILE A 135 6.86 14.10 13.17
CA ILE A 135 7.92 14.99 12.68
C ILE A 135 8.66 15.61 13.85
N ALA A 136 9.95 15.34 13.94
CA ALA A 136 10.86 16.03 14.88
C ALA A 136 11.48 17.22 14.14
N TRP A 137 10.91 18.41 14.36
CA TRP A 137 11.27 19.63 13.62
C TRP A 137 12.69 20.12 13.86
N SER A 138 13.17 20.04 15.11
CA SER A 138 14.53 20.44 15.52
C SER A 138 15.58 19.56 14.87
N GLU A 139 15.33 18.24 14.83
CA GLU A 139 16.21 17.22 14.29
C GLU A 139 16.05 17.06 12.76
N ARG A 140 15.01 17.67 12.20
CA ARG A 140 14.62 17.53 10.77
C ARG A 140 14.44 16.08 10.36
N THR A 141 13.75 15.30 11.19
CA THR A 141 13.54 13.87 10.95
C THR A 141 12.07 13.50 10.97
N LEU A 142 11.76 12.39 10.31
CA LEU A 142 10.45 11.75 10.27
C LEU A 142 10.53 10.37 10.89
N ARG A 143 9.67 10.09 11.86
CA ARG A 143 9.52 8.79 12.50
C ARG A 143 8.47 7.97 11.77
N LEU A 144 8.87 6.79 11.28
CA LEU A 144 8.04 5.87 10.53
C LEU A 144 7.92 4.53 11.24
N TRP A 145 6.72 3.96 11.25
CA TRP A 145 6.45 2.63 11.82
C TRP A 145 6.21 1.63 10.69
N GLY A 146 7.06 0.62 10.60
CA GLY A 146 7.00 -0.43 9.58
C GLY A 146 6.28 -1.69 10.05
N LYS A 147 6.30 -2.72 9.19
CA LYS A 147 5.75 -4.05 9.52
C LYS A 147 6.43 -4.63 10.76
N GLY A 148 5.62 -5.13 11.70
CA GLY A 148 6.12 -5.70 12.97
C GLY A 148 6.52 -4.64 13.99
N SER A 149 5.91 -3.45 13.94
CA SER A 149 6.17 -2.31 14.86
C SER A 149 7.63 -1.86 14.89
N LYS A 150 8.38 -2.14 13.81
CA LYS A 150 9.75 -1.64 13.68
C LYS A 150 9.73 -0.16 13.35
N GLU A 151 10.31 0.63 14.23
CA GLU A 151 10.50 2.07 14.04
C GLU A 151 11.73 2.32 13.17
N ARG A 152 11.66 3.33 12.31
CA ARG A 152 12.81 3.92 11.65
C ARG A 152 12.68 5.43 11.60
N ILE A 153 13.79 6.11 11.75
CA ILE A 153 13.91 7.56 11.66
C ILE A 153 14.62 7.88 10.34
N VAL A 154 14.05 8.78 9.56
CA VAL A 154 14.62 9.21 8.28
C VAL A 154 14.78 10.72 8.26
N PRO A 155 15.90 11.26 7.72
CA PRO A 155 16.09 12.69 7.58
C PRO A 155 15.12 13.26 6.55
N LEU A 156 14.67 14.50 6.78
CA LEU A 156 13.88 15.26 5.82
C LEU A 156 14.69 16.42 5.29
N TYR A 157 14.73 16.57 3.98
CA TYR A 157 15.34 17.76 3.37
C TYR A 157 14.44 18.98 3.52
N ARG A 158 15.02 20.17 3.33
CA ARG A 158 14.39 21.46 3.62
C ARG A 158 13.03 21.63 2.98
N ARG A 159 12.88 21.33 1.69
CA ARG A 159 11.62 21.51 0.95
C ARG A 159 10.50 20.62 1.47
N ALA A 160 10.79 19.36 1.88
CA ALA A 160 9.80 18.48 2.48
C ALA A 160 9.29 19.04 3.83
N LEU A 161 10.18 19.62 4.62
CA LEU A 161 9.83 20.27 5.88
C LEU A 161 8.97 21.52 5.64
N GLU A 162 9.36 22.39 4.68
CA GLU A 162 8.64 23.61 4.33
C GLU A 162 7.22 23.30 3.83
N ALA A 163 7.08 22.35 2.88
CA ALA A 163 5.77 21.94 2.36
C ALA A 163 4.88 21.36 3.47
N THR A 164 5.46 20.55 4.36
CA THR A 164 4.71 19.94 5.46
C THR A 164 4.31 20.96 6.50
N ARG A 165 5.18 21.92 6.82
CA ARG A 165 4.89 23.01 7.75
C ARG A 165 3.74 23.89 7.22
N LEU A 166 3.84 24.32 5.97
CA LEU A 166 2.82 25.13 5.31
C LEU A 166 1.45 24.43 5.32
N TYR A 167 1.44 23.14 5.05
CA TYR A 167 0.22 22.35 5.15
C TYR A 167 -0.33 22.31 6.58
N ILE A 168 0.51 22.09 7.59
CA ILE A 168 0.07 22.00 9.00
C ILE A 168 -0.45 23.36 9.51
N GLU A 169 0.20 24.46 9.14
CA GLU A 169 -0.10 25.81 9.64
C GLU A 169 -1.29 26.45 8.90
N GLU A 170 -1.42 26.22 7.60
CA GLU A 170 -2.44 26.85 6.77
C GLU A 170 -3.50 25.87 6.26
N GLY A 171 -3.10 24.86 5.50
CA GLY A 171 -4.05 23.97 4.82
C GLY A 171 -4.84 23.07 5.76
N ARG A 172 -4.19 22.49 6.77
CA ARG A 172 -4.84 21.56 7.70
C ARG A 172 -5.92 22.20 8.57
N PRO A 173 -5.73 23.39 9.16
CA PRO A 173 -6.78 24.08 9.90
C PRO A 173 -8.00 24.39 9.05
N GLU A 174 -7.81 24.83 7.80
CA GLU A 174 -8.93 25.07 6.88
C GLU A 174 -9.70 23.78 6.56
N LEU A 175 -9.02 22.68 6.27
CA LEU A 175 -9.68 21.38 6.05
C LEU A 175 -10.46 20.93 7.28
N LEU A 176 -9.97 21.22 8.48
CA LEU A 176 -10.67 20.90 9.73
C LEU A 176 -11.90 21.82 9.92
N ALA A 177 -11.80 23.10 9.59
CA ALA A 177 -12.91 24.06 9.69
C ALA A 177 -14.04 23.73 8.71
N GLN A 178 -13.71 23.23 7.51
CA GLN A 178 -14.68 22.84 6.49
C GLN A 178 -15.34 21.49 6.78
N ALA A 179 -14.82 20.71 7.72
CA ALA A 179 -15.30 19.36 8.02
C ALA A 179 -16.64 19.39 8.78
N LYS A 180 -17.74 19.01 8.12
CA LYS A 180 -19.09 18.96 8.71
C LYS A 180 -19.23 17.86 9.77
N ARG A 181 -18.45 16.79 9.70
CA ARG A 181 -18.50 15.65 10.63
C ARG A 181 -17.14 14.96 10.69
N ARG A 182 -16.57 14.91 11.88
CA ARG A 182 -15.30 14.22 12.15
C ARG A 182 -15.60 12.85 12.78
N ASP A 183 -14.93 11.81 12.29
CA ASP A 183 -15.00 10.48 12.89
C ASP A 183 -14.15 10.45 14.18
N PRO A 184 -14.73 10.13 15.34
CA PRO A 184 -13.97 9.99 16.59
C PRO A 184 -12.84 8.95 16.51
N ALA A 185 -13.01 7.90 15.68
CA ALA A 185 -12.01 6.86 15.47
C ALA A 185 -10.77 7.33 14.70
N THR A 186 -10.77 8.55 14.16
CA THR A 186 -9.64 9.11 13.39
C THR A 186 -8.35 9.26 14.21
N GLY A 187 -8.46 9.22 15.56
CA GLY A 187 -7.35 9.46 16.47
C GLY A 187 -7.03 10.96 16.65
N PRO A 188 -6.16 11.30 17.61
CA PRO A 188 -6.03 12.68 18.07
C PRO A 188 -5.46 13.62 17.00
N HIS A 189 -4.40 13.26 16.28
CA HIS A 189 -3.68 14.20 15.40
C HIS A 189 -3.18 13.58 14.08
N PRO A 190 -4.03 13.04 13.20
CA PRO A 190 -3.55 12.52 11.94
C PRO A 190 -2.88 13.64 11.13
N LEU A 191 -1.71 13.35 10.54
CA LEU A 191 -1.01 14.32 9.71
C LEU A 191 -1.81 14.62 8.45
N LEU A 192 -2.10 13.61 7.65
CA LEU A 192 -2.80 13.78 6.37
C LEU A 192 -4.31 13.52 6.56
N ILE A 193 -5.11 14.56 6.32
CA ILE A 193 -6.57 14.51 6.48
C ILE A 193 -7.30 14.75 5.16
N SER A 194 -8.47 14.14 5.06
CA SER A 194 -9.41 14.37 3.94
C SER A 194 -10.17 15.69 4.10
N ALA A 195 -10.90 16.12 3.08
CA ALA A 195 -11.83 17.26 3.16
C ALA A 195 -12.94 17.06 4.22
N ARG A 196 -13.13 15.83 4.74
CA ARG A 196 -14.04 15.54 5.84
C ARG A 196 -13.36 15.62 7.21
N GLY A 197 -12.10 16.07 7.30
CA GLY A 197 -11.33 16.17 8.53
C GLY A 197 -10.82 14.83 9.09
N ASN A 198 -11.07 13.71 8.41
CA ASN A 198 -10.68 12.37 8.85
C ASN A 198 -9.32 11.95 8.29
N ARG A 199 -8.61 11.06 9.00
CA ARG A 199 -7.38 10.45 8.51
C ARG A 199 -7.55 9.89 7.10
N MET A 200 -6.64 10.19 6.20
CA MET A 200 -6.62 9.58 4.88
C MET A 200 -6.10 8.15 4.97
N SER A 201 -6.90 7.20 4.48
CA SER A 201 -6.47 5.81 4.36
C SER A 201 -5.40 5.64 3.27
N ALA A 202 -4.64 4.54 3.34
CA ALA A 202 -3.67 4.19 2.29
C ALA A 202 -4.31 4.10 0.89
N ALA A 203 -5.58 3.67 0.81
CA ALA A 203 -6.32 3.62 -0.46
C ALA A 203 -6.63 5.03 -0.99
N MET A 204 -7.01 5.97 -0.12
CA MET A 204 -7.25 7.37 -0.49
C MET A 204 -5.96 8.05 -0.96
N LEU A 205 -4.86 7.87 -0.21
CA LEU A 205 -3.56 8.43 -0.59
C LEU A 205 -3.06 7.87 -1.92
N ARG A 206 -3.25 6.55 -2.17
CA ARG A 206 -2.89 5.93 -3.45
C ARG A 206 -3.71 6.50 -4.60
N ARG A 207 -5.02 6.66 -4.42
CA ARG A 207 -5.89 7.28 -5.44
C ARG A 207 -5.45 8.71 -5.72
N ARG A 208 -5.11 9.49 -4.67
CA ARG A 208 -4.64 10.87 -4.83
C ARG A 208 -3.31 10.94 -5.57
N PHE A 209 -2.37 10.05 -5.23
CA PHE A 209 -1.11 9.92 -5.95
C PHE A 209 -1.31 9.65 -7.44
N HIS A 210 -2.14 8.66 -7.80
CA HIS A 210 -2.41 8.35 -9.21
C HIS A 210 -3.04 9.52 -9.96
N MET A 211 -3.96 10.25 -9.33
CA MET A 211 -4.56 11.43 -9.94
C MET A 211 -3.51 12.51 -10.22
N LEU A 212 -2.63 12.80 -9.26
CA LEU A 212 -1.54 13.78 -9.43
C LEU A 212 -0.52 13.29 -10.47
N ALA A 213 -0.18 12.01 -10.49
CA ALA A 213 0.68 11.41 -11.50
C ALA A 213 0.10 11.55 -12.91
N THR A 214 -1.20 11.31 -13.08
CA THR A 214 -1.89 11.52 -14.36
C THR A 214 -1.83 12.98 -14.80
N LEU A 215 -2.07 13.92 -13.88
CA LEU A 215 -1.96 15.37 -14.16
C LEU A 215 -0.53 15.80 -14.53
N ALA A 216 0.47 15.13 -13.97
CA ALA A 216 1.89 15.33 -14.29
C ALA A 216 2.32 14.65 -15.60
N GLY A 217 1.41 13.99 -16.33
CA GLY A 217 1.74 13.26 -17.57
C GLY A 217 2.51 11.97 -17.34
N ILE A 218 2.45 11.41 -16.13
CA ILE A 218 3.13 10.16 -15.77
C ILE A 218 2.24 8.96 -16.12
N PRO A 219 2.79 7.87 -16.69
CA PRO A 219 2.02 6.68 -17.04
C PRO A 219 1.26 6.10 -15.85
N ALA A 220 0.05 5.56 -16.11
CA ALA A 220 -0.88 5.10 -15.07
C ALA A 220 -0.41 3.85 -14.29
N ASP A 221 0.55 3.11 -14.83
CA ASP A 221 1.16 1.92 -14.21
C ASP A 221 2.19 2.28 -13.12
N ILE A 222 2.59 3.53 -13.03
CA ILE A 222 3.50 4.02 -12.00
C ILE A 222 2.79 4.07 -10.64
N ALA A 223 3.28 3.23 -9.73
CA ALA A 223 2.78 3.17 -8.35
C ALA A 223 3.59 4.08 -7.42
N PRO A 224 3.06 4.46 -6.23
CA PRO A 224 3.80 5.24 -5.23
C PRO A 224 5.15 4.65 -4.83
N HIS A 225 5.34 3.33 -5.00
CA HIS A 225 6.63 2.68 -4.78
C HIS A 225 7.73 3.14 -5.75
N ALA A 226 7.38 3.65 -6.93
CA ALA A 226 8.34 4.22 -7.87
C ALA A 226 9.12 5.40 -7.25
N MET A 227 8.45 6.24 -6.44
CA MET A 227 9.09 7.32 -5.68
C MET A 227 10.20 6.82 -4.74
N ARG A 228 10.04 5.60 -4.21
CA ARG A 228 11.03 4.97 -3.32
C ARG A 228 12.23 4.39 -4.05
N HIS A 229 12.07 4.01 -5.32
CA HIS A 229 13.14 3.42 -6.13
C HIS A 229 13.98 4.46 -6.87
N THR A 230 13.60 5.74 -6.75
CA THR A 230 14.31 6.87 -7.37
C THR A 230 15.37 7.48 -6.40
N PHE A 231 15.53 6.89 -5.23
CA PHE A 231 16.58 7.20 -4.25
C PHE A 231 17.89 6.56 -4.64
#